data_39bd90fb3f5268e4dc617d27954bca6a
#
_entry.id   39bd90fb3f5268e4dc617d27954bca6a
#
_cell.length_a   1.000
_cell.length_b   1.000
_cell.length_c   1.000
_cell.angle_alpha   90.00
_cell.angle_beta   90.00
_cell.angle_gamma   90.00
#
_symmetry.space_group_name_H-M   'P 1'
#
loop_
_entity.id
_entity.type
_entity.pdbx_description
1 polymer ?
#
loop_
_entity_poly.entity_id
_entity_poly.type
_entity_poly.pdbx_seq_one_letter_code
_entity_poly.pdbx_strand_id
1 'polypeptide(L)'
;LHQFQDDLNIDMFVFWKSKDKDGIDKSTPITLKLTNQPAIVVLERIIEKLNNTAPTAWQLRDSMLEIGFKERFTEGSAMELRTYDVMNLMFTIRDFDNAPTMGTTGGGGVNFGDPTDDPNRLTKNEEAEQLINTITDFIESEQWKVHGGNCTIRFYKGSLLVKAPDFVHRQLGGYPF
;
A
#
# COMPACT_ATOMS: atom_id res chain seq x y z
N LEU A 1 14.32 -19.25 -12.39
CA LEU A 1 12.99 -19.35 -11.75
C LEU A 1 12.55 -20.80 -11.56
N HIS A 2 12.76 -21.73 -12.53
CA HIS A 2 12.40 -23.14 -12.37
C HIS A 2 13.07 -23.77 -11.16
N GLN A 3 14.37 -23.57 -10.97
CA GLN A 3 15.06 -24.10 -9.78
C GLN A 3 14.46 -23.58 -8.47
N PHE A 4 14.08 -22.29 -8.42
CA PHE A 4 13.42 -21.69 -7.25
C PHE A 4 12.05 -22.35 -6.96
N GLN A 5 11.30 -22.66 -8.01
CA GLN A 5 10.03 -23.38 -7.90
C GLN A 5 10.22 -24.78 -7.35
N ASP A 6 11.19 -25.53 -7.91
CA ASP A 6 11.47 -26.91 -7.53
C ASP A 6 11.98 -27.01 -6.09
N ASP A 7 12.87 -26.08 -5.68
CA ASP A 7 13.45 -26.05 -4.32
C ASP A 7 12.40 -25.76 -3.24
N LEU A 8 11.37 -24.99 -3.56
CA LEU A 8 10.31 -24.61 -2.62
C LEU A 8 9.04 -25.45 -2.74
N ASN A 9 8.93 -26.27 -3.77
CA ASN A 9 7.74 -27.07 -4.08
C ASN A 9 6.44 -26.25 -4.06
N ILE A 10 6.47 -25.08 -4.74
CA ILE A 10 5.33 -24.14 -4.83
C ILE A 10 4.81 -24.09 -6.26
N ASP A 11 3.49 -23.87 -6.39
CA ASP A 11 2.91 -23.58 -7.69
C ASP A 11 3.27 -22.15 -8.11
N MET A 12 3.92 -22.02 -9.28
CA MET A 12 4.38 -20.76 -9.79
C MET A 12 3.95 -20.53 -11.23
N PHE A 13 3.41 -19.35 -11.49
CA PHE A 13 3.04 -18.90 -12.82
C PHE A 13 3.84 -17.65 -13.21
N VAL A 14 4.61 -17.76 -14.29
CA VAL A 14 5.41 -16.62 -14.79
C VAL A 14 4.82 -16.14 -16.11
N PHE A 15 4.52 -14.87 -16.20
CA PHE A 15 4.04 -14.23 -17.43
C PHE A 15 5.20 -14.01 -18.40
N TRP A 16 5.51 -15.05 -19.17
CA TRP A 16 6.57 -14.99 -20.15
C TRP A 16 6.18 -14.18 -21.38
N LYS A 17 7.16 -13.53 -21.99
CA LYS A 17 7.02 -12.87 -23.28
C LYS A 17 6.64 -13.88 -24.36
N SER A 18 5.64 -13.53 -25.16
CA SER A 18 5.19 -14.28 -26.33
C SER A 18 5.09 -13.35 -27.55
N LYS A 19 4.73 -13.91 -28.74
CA LYS A 19 4.61 -13.12 -29.97
C LYS A 19 3.57 -11.98 -29.86
N ASP A 20 2.51 -12.21 -29.08
CA ASP A 20 1.35 -11.31 -28.99
C ASP A 20 1.19 -10.63 -27.63
N LYS A 21 2.08 -10.93 -26.65
CA LYS A 21 1.98 -10.41 -25.30
C LYS A 21 3.36 -10.08 -24.74
N ASP A 22 3.48 -8.88 -24.20
CA ASP A 22 4.64 -8.49 -23.44
C ASP A 22 4.74 -9.27 -22.12
N GLY A 23 5.96 -9.54 -21.71
CA GLY A 23 6.25 -10.32 -20.53
C GLY A 23 7.75 -10.48 -20.30
N ILE A 24 8.07 -11.28 -19.31
CA ILE A 24 9.46 -11.57 -18.94
C ILE A 24 10.13 -12.40 -20.02
N ASP A 25 11.30 -11.97 -20.48
CA ASP A 25 12.06 -12.73 -21.46
C ASP A 25 12.74 -13.94 -20.78
N LYS A 26 12.47 -15.14 -21.31
CA LYS A 26 13.05 -16.40 -20.82
C LYS A 26 14.57 -16.45 -20.93
N SER A 27 15.15 -15.69 -21.86
CA SER A 27 16.58 -15.65 -22.12
C SER A 27 17.34 -14.68 -21.21
N THR A 28 16.64 -13.89 -20.35
CA THR A 28 17.28 -12.95 -19.43
C THR A 28 18.16 -13.71 -18.42
N PRO A 29 19.48 -13.55 -18.47
CA PRO A 29 20.37 -14.24 -17.54
C PRO A 29 20.26 -13.58 -16.15
N ILE A 30 19.99 -14.40 -15.14
CA ILE A 30 19.98 -13.96 -13.75
C ILE A 30 21.10 -14.68 -13.01
N THR A 31 22.08 -13.94 -12.53
CA THR A 31 23.13 -14.47 -11.67
C THR A 31 22.92 -13.94 -10.26
N LEU A 32 22.68 -14.85 -9.33
CA LEU A 32 22.53 -14.56 -7.91
C LEU A 32 23.46 -15.44 -7.10
N LYS A 33 24.14 -14.87 -6.13
CA LYS A 33 24.93 -15.60 -5.14
C LYS A 33 24.41 -15.23 -3.76
N LEU A 34 23.51 -16.02 -3.24
CA LEU A 34 22.89 -15.84 -1.95
C LEU A 34 23.16 -17.10 -1.10
N THR A 35 23.44 -16.90 0.18
CA THR A 35 23.72 -17.99 1.11
C THR A 35 22.84 -17.80 2.33
N ASN A 36 22.07 -18.82 2.66
CA ASN A 36 21.23 -18.87 3.87
C ASN A 36 20.27 -17.69 4.00
N GLN A 37 19.59 -17.34 2.91
CA GLN A 37 18.59 -16.27 2.87
C GLN A 37 17.16 -16.84 2.85
N PRO A 38 16.18 -16.16 3.47
CA PRO A 38 14.77 -16.51 3.33
C PRO A 38 14.34 -16.50 1.86
N ALA A 39 13.44 -17.41 1.48
CA ALA A 39 12.94 -17.54 0.11
C ALA A 39 12.37 -16.22 -0.44
N ILE A 40 11.68 -15.45 0.41
CA ILE A 40 11.12 -14.15 0.04
C ILE A 40 12.20 -13.17 -0.39
N VAL A 41 13.33 -13.13 0.31
CA VAL A 41 14.47 -12.25 -0.03
C VAL A 41 15.10 -12.69 -1.37
N VAL A 42 15.19 -14.00 -1.60
CA VAL A 42 15.67 -14.53 -2.88
C VAL A 42 14.75 -14.10 -4.02
N LEU A 43 13.44 -14.24 -3.83
CA LEU A 43 12.43 -13.82 -4.80
C LEU A 43 12.54 -12.34 -5.11
N GLU A 44 12.63 -11.49 -4.10
CA GLU A 44 12.77 -10.03 -4.30
C GLU A 44 14.02 -9.67 -5.08
N ARG A 45 15.15 -10.35 -4.82
CA ARG A 45 16.37 -10.14 -5.61
C ARG A 45 16.24 -10.59 -7.05
N ILE A 46 15.49 -11.66 -7.30
CA ILE A 46 15.16 -12.09 -8.68
C ILE A 46 14.35 -11.01 -9.38
N ILE A 47 13.28 -10.53 -8.74
CA ILE A 47 12.42 -9.48 -9.28
C ILE A 47 13.20 -8.19 -9.56
N GLU A 48 14.05 -7.76 -8.64
CA GLU A 48 14.91 -6.59 -8.82
C GLU A 48 15.79 -6.71 -10.09
N LYS A 49 16.31 -7.89 -10.38
CA LYS A 49 17.07 -8.15 -11.61
C LYS A 49 16.20 -8.13 -12.88
N LEU A 50 14.96 -8.55 -12.76
CA LEU A 50 14.00 -8.53 -13.88
C LEU A 50 13.49 -7.11 -14.18
N ASN A 51 13.49 -6.20 -13.21
CA ASN A 51 13.06 -4.80 -13.35
C ASN A 51 13.88 -3.99 -14.38
N ASN A 52 15.01 -4.51 -14.85
CA ASN A 52 15.83 -3.82 -15.85
C ASN A 52 15.11 -3.62 -17.20
N THR A 53 14.08 -4.40 -17.49
CA THR A 53 13.34 -4.35 -18.77
C THR A 53 12.04 -3.58 -18.60
N ALA A 54 11.27 -3.90 -17.58
CA ALA A 54 10.03 -3.21 -17.20
C ALA A 54 9.71 -3.48 -15.70
N PRO A 55 8.96 -2.60 -15.04
CA PRO A 55 8.58 -2.79 -13.65
C PRO A 55 7.89 -4.14 -13.44
N THR A 56 8.55 -5.01 -12.71
CA THR A 56 8.12 -6.39 -12.44
C THR A 56 7.67 -6.51 -10.99
N ALA A 57 6.66 -7.32 -10.76
CA ALA A 57 6.18 -7.64 -9.42
C ALA A 57 5.85 -9.13 -9.31
N TRP A 58 5.56 -9.56 -8.11
CA TRP A 58 4.98 -10.86 -7.81
C TRP A 58 3.77 -10.69 -6.91
N GLN A 59 2.87 -11.65 -6.97
CA GLN A 59 1.72 -11.73 -6.06
C GLN A 59 1.38 -13.17 -5.74
N LEU A 60 0.71 -13.38 -4.60
CA LEU A 60 0.11 -14.65 -4.25
C LEU A 60 -1.39 -14.55 -4.53
N ARG A 61 -1.89 -15.45 -5.39
CA ARG A 61 -3.30 -15.58 -5.68
C ARG A 61 -3.67 -17.05 -5.82
N ASP A 62 -4.75 -17.45 -5.18
CA ASP A 62 -5.26 -18.84 -5.23
C ASP A 62 -4.18 -19.89 -4.90
N SER A 63 -3.31 -19.59 -3.92
CA SER A 63 -2.16 -20.41 -3.50
C SER A 63 -1.05 -20.55 -4.55
N MET A 64 -1.08 -19.76 -5.62
CA MET A 64 -0.09 -19.74 -6.68
C MET A 64 0.74 -18.46 -6.62
N LEU A 65 2.05 -18.57 -6.80
CA LEU A 65 2.95 -17.43 -6.97
C LEU A 65 2.93 -16.97 -8.42
N GLU A 66 2.39 -15.81 -8.68
CA GLU A 66 2.38 -15.17 -10.00
C GLU A 66 3.52 -14.16 -10.10
N ILE A 67 4.29 -14.18 -11.19
CA ILE A 67 5.39 -13.24 -11.48
C ILE A 67 5.16 -12.62 -12.85
N GLY A 68 5.19 -11.29 -12.95
CA GLY A 68 4.97 -10.59 -14.21
C GLY A 68 5.20 -9.09 -14.11
N PHE A 69 4.97 -8.38 -15.20
CA PHE A 69 5.01 -6.92 -15.19
C PHE A 69 3.85 -6.36 -14.36
N LYS A 70 4.11 -5.25 -13.66
CA LYS A 70 3.12 -4.61 -12.76
C LYS A 70 1.79 -4.31 -13.45
N GLU A 71 1.83 -3.88 -14.72
CA GLU A 71 0.63 -3.60 -15.51
C GLU A 71 -0.35 -4.77 -15.57
N ARG A 72 0.17 -6.00 -15.67
CA ARG A 72 -0.66 -7.22 -15.72
C ARG A 72 -1.48 -7.42 -14.46
N PHE A 73 -0.96 -7.01 -13.33
CA PHE A 73 -1.63 -7.16 -12.03
C PHE A 73 -2.63 -6.06 -11.73
N THR A 74 -2.59 -4.95 -12.48
CA THR A 74 -3.56 -3.85 -12.35
C THR A 74 -4.79 -4.03 -13.23
N GLU A 75 -4.87 -5.14 -13.97
CA GLU A 75 -6.04 -5.48 -14.78
C GLU A 75 -7.06 -6.31 -13.99
N GLY A 76 -8.31 -5.87 -14.01
CA GLY A 76 -9.55 -6.56 -13.64
C GLY A 76 -9.50 -7.51 -12.45
N SER A 77 -9.35 -8.80 -12.72
CA SER A 77 -9.46 -9.88 -11.73
C SER A 77 -8.24 -10.06 -10.83
N ALA A 78 -7.13 -9.40 -11.15
CA ALA A 78 -5.90 -9.50 -10.36
C ALA A 78 -5.88 -8.51 -9.18
N MET A 79 -6.82 -7.54 -9.15
CA MET A 79 -6.95 -6.58 -8.07
C MET A 79 -7.91 -7.06 -6.99
N GLU A 80 -7.51 -6.88 -5.73
CA GLU A 80 -8.30 -7.19 -4.56
C GLU A 80 -8.83 -5.92 -3.89
N LEU A 81 -9.98 -6.02 -3.22
CA LEU A 81 -10.49 -4.99 -2.34
C LEU A 81 -10.15 -5.36 -0.90
N ARG A 82 -9.30 -4.55 -0.26
CA ARG A 82 -8.98 -4.69 1.16
C ARG A 82 -9.36 -3.44 1.94
N THR A 83 -9.67 -3.62 3.22
CA THR A 83 -10.06 -2.55 4.14
C THR A 83 -8.99 -2.40 5.21
N TYR A 84 -8.55 -1.15 5.44
CA TYR A 84 -7.55 -0.80 6.46
C TYR A 84 -8.17 0.15 7.47
N ASP A 85 -8.19 -0.24 8.73
CA ASP A 85 -8.63 0.63 9.82
C ASP A 85 -7.57 1.71 10.08
N VAL A 86 -7.96 2.98 9.96
CA VAL A 86 -7.07 4.13 10.13
C VAL A 86 -7.53 5.07 11.24
N MET A 87 -8.52 4.65 12.03
CA MET A 87 -9.06 5.48 13.12
C MET A 87 -7.96 5.95 14.08
N ASN A 88 -7.01 5.06 14.41
CA ASN A 88 -5.92 5.39 15.32
C ASN A 88 -4.89 6.37 14.72
N LEU A 89 -4.77 6.41 13.41
CA LEU A 89 -3.86 7.33 12.70
C LEU A 89 -4.45 8.75 12.60
N MET A 90 -5.78 8.85 12.65
CA MET A 90 -6.53 10.12 12.59
C MET A 90 -6.93 10.63 13.97
N PHE A 91 -6.32 10.08 15.04
CA PHE A 91 -6.59 10.52 16.38
C PHE A 91 -5.70 11.70 16.73
N THR A 92 -6.22 12.92 16.57
CA THR A 92 -5.53 14.13 17.04
C THR A 92 -5.66 14.21 18.56
N ILE A 93 -4.53 14.17 19.26
CA ILE A 93 -4.48 14.45 20.70
C ILE A 93 -4.95 15.90 20.88
N ARG A 94 -5.97 16.12 21.71
CA ARG A 94 -6.42 17.47 22.02
C ARG A 94 -5.30 18.20 22.75
N ASP A 95 -4.80 19.27 22.18
CA ASP A 95 -3.97 20.22 22.91
C ASP A 95 -4.85 20.91 23.98
N PHE A 96 -4.55 20.66 25.23
CA PHE A 96 -5.17 21.32 26.37
C PHE A 96 -4.48 22.66 26.71
N ASP A 97 -4.02 23.40 25.70
CA ASP A 97 -3.38 24.71 25.90
C ASP A 97 -4.34 25.80 26.47
N ASN A 98 -5.62 25.51 26.50
CA ASN A 98 -6.63 26.33 27.19
C ASN A 98 -6.93 25.77 28.58
N ALA A 99 -5.93 25.75 29.48
CA ALA A 99 -6.24 25.63 30.89
C ALA A 99 -7.19 26.76 31.25
N PRO A 100 -8.37 26.49 31.85
CA PRO A 100 -9.30 27.55 32.26
C PRO A 100 -8.55 28.45 33.22
N THR A 101 -8.37 29.73 32.84
CA THR A 101 -7.93 30.76 33.75
C THR A 101 -9.01 30.94 34.81
N MET A 102 -8.77 30.38 35.99
CA MET A 102 -9.61 30.66 37.14
C MET A 102 -9.42 32.14 37.51
N GLY A 103 -10.24 32.99 36.92
CA GLY A 103 -10.41 34.36 37.34
C GLY A 103 -11.09 34.37 38.71
N THR A 104 -10.35 34.74 39.76
CA THR A 104 -10.82 34.86 41.15
C THR A 104 -11.64 36.09 41.38
N THR A 105 -12.47 36.56 40.45
CA THR A 105 -13.32 37.74 40.67
C THR A 105 -14.70 37.56 40.04
N GLY A 106 -15.70 37.24 40.87
CA GLY A 106 -17.12 37.59 40.69
C GLY A 106 -17.89 36.86 39.59
N GLY A 107 -18.64 35.82 39.96
CA GLY A 107 -20.02 35.59 39.49
C GLY A 107 -20.26 35.44 37.98
N GLY A 108 -19.43 34.76 37.27
CA GLY A 108 -19.67 34.44 35.85
C GLY A 108 -19.40 32.95 35.59
N GLY A 109 -20.37 32.23 34.99
CA GLY A 109 -20.24 30.84 34.67
C GLY A 109 -18.99 30.61 33.83
N VAL A 110 -18.23 29.58 34.15
CA VAL A 110 -17.09 29.10 33.36
C VAL A 110 -17.61 28.69 31.97
N ASN A 111 -17.32 29.51 30.98
CA ASN A 111 -17.58 29.17 29.58
C ASN A 111 -16.46 28.19 29.15
N PHE A 112 -16.76 26.93 29.20
CA PHE A 112 -15.93 25.93 28.54
C PHE A 112 -16.18 26.13 27.04
N GLY A 113 -15.33 26.94 26.40
CA GLY A 113 -15.35 27.09 24.94
C GLY A 113 -15.52 25.73 24.28
N ASP A 114 -16.40 25.66 23.31
CA ASP A 114 -16.63 24.43 22.56
C ASP A 114 -15.28 23.97 21.97
N PRO A 115 -14.81 22.74 22.25
CA PRO A 115 -13.54 22.25 21.73
C PRO A 115 -13.50 22.11 20.20
N THR A 116 -14.58 22.47 19.51
CA THR A 116 -14.71 22.48 18.05
C THR A 116 -14.27 23.79 17.40
N ASP A 117 -13.92 24.83 18.16
CA ASP A 117 -13.67 26.19 17.67
C ASP A 117 -12.19 26.51 17.36
N ASP A 118 -11.32 25.51 17.19
CA ASP A 118 -9.98 25.77 16.63
C ASP A 118 -10.07 25.89 15.10
N PRO A 119 -9.92 27.12 14.55
CA PRO A 119 -10.02 27.34 13.09
C PRO A 119 -8.91 26.65 12.28
N ASN A 120 -7.87 26.15 12.95
CA ASN A 120 -6.75 25.42 12.31
C ASN A 120 -6.91 23.91 12.41
N ARG A 121 -7.98 23.43 13.04
CA ARG A 121 -8.19 21.99 13.18
C ARG A 121 -8.75 21.40 11.90
N LEU A 122 -8.01 20.46 11.33
CA LEU A 122 -8.48 19.67 10.20
C LEU A 122 -9.71 18.83 10.60
N THR A 123 -10.68 18.78 9.74
CA THR A 123 -11.79 17.84 9.88
C THR A 123 -11.29 16.42 9.63
N LYS A 124 -11.99 15.41 10.14
CA LYS A 124 -11.64 14.00 9.86
C LYS A 124 -11.56 13.67 8.37
N ASN A 125 -12.32 14.38 7.55
CA ASN A 125 -12.27 14.18 6.10
C ASN A 125 -11.00 14.78 5.51
N GLU A 126 -10.57 15.96 5.97
CA GLU A 126 -9.31 16.59 5.53
C GLU A 126 -8.10 15.79 5.98
N GLU A 127 -8.10 15.25 7.21
CA GLU A 127 -7.06 14.33 7.69
C GLU A 127 -7.00 13.06 6.82
N ALA A 128 -8.16 12.50 6.48
CA ALA A 128 -8.24 11.33 5.61
C ALA A 128 -7.76 11.63 4.18
N GLU A 129 -8.07 12.81 3.63
CA GLU A 129 -7.58 13.24 2.33
C GLU A 129 -6.05 13.42 2.33
N GLN A 130 -5.48 14.01 3.38
CA GLN A 130 -4.02 14.10 3.52
C GLN A 130 -3.35 12.73 3.60
N LEU A 131 -3.95 11.78 4.34
CA LEU A 131 -3.46 10.41 4.40
C LEU A 131 -3.54 9.72 3.04
N ILE A 132 -4.66 9.87 2.31
CA ILE A 132 -4.83 9.33 0.96
C ILE A 132 -3.78 9.91 0.02
N ASN A 133 -3.60 11.23 0.00
CA ASN A 133 -2.60 11.89 -0.84
C ASN A 133 -1.20 11.38 -0.52
N THR A 134 -0.85 11.28 0.76
CA THR A 134 0.44 10.70 1.18
C THR A 134 0.62 9.28 0.66
N ILE A 135 -0.38 8.42 0.80
CA ILE A 135 -0.32 7.04 0.29
C ILE A 135 -0.15 7.02 -1.22
N THR A 136 -0.95 7.80 -1.95
CA THR A 136 -0.92 7.79 -3.43
C THR A 136 0.35 8.41 -4.01
N ASP A 137 1.00 9.31 -3.31
CA ASP A 137 2.25 9.94 -3.75
C ASP A 137 3.48 9.06 -3.47
N PHE A 138 3.50 8.32 -2.35
CA PHE A 138 4.68 7.57 -1.90
C PHE A 138 4.65 6.07 -2.20
N ILE A 139 3.46 5.47 -2.31
CA ILE A 139 3.32 4.02 -2.55
C ILE A 139 2.85 3.77 -3.97
N GLU A 140 3.75 3.28 -4.83
CA GLU A 140 3.44 2.91 -6.22
C GLU A 140 2.63 4.01 -6.94
N SER A 141 3.13 5.24 -6.93
CA SER A 141 2.40 6.45 -7.36
C SER A 141 1.73 6.30 -8.74
N GLU A 142 2.41 5.67 -9.70
CA GLU A 142 1.90 5.47 -11.06
C GLU A 142 0.70 4.52 -11.15
N GLN A 143 0.45 3.72 -10.11
CA GLN A 143 -0.62 2.72 -10.10
C GLN A 143 -1.98 3.30 -9.71
N TRP A 144 -2.01 4.48 -9.08
CA TRP A 144 -3.24 5.08 -8.59
C TRP A 144 -4.01 5.84 -9.67
N LYS A 145 -5.33 5.78 -9.57
CA LYS A 145 -6.23 6.44 -10.54
C LYS A 145 -6.01 7.95 -10.62
N VAL A 146 -5.61 8.59 -9.54
CA VAL A 146 -5.28 10.02 -9.49
C VAL A 146 -4.09 10.36 -10.40
N HIS A 147 -3.19 9.42 -10.63
CA HIS A 147 -2.02 9.56 -11.50
C HIS A 147 -2.16 8.79 -12.83
N GLY A 148 -3.36 8.31 -13.17
CA GLY A 148 -3.63 7.63 -14.44
C GLY A 148 -3.62 6.10 -14.39
N GLY A 149 -3.34 5.50 -13.23
CA GLY A 149 -3.39 4.05 -13.02
C GLY A 149 -4.80 3.51 -12.78
N ASN A 150 -4.88 2.25 -12.34
CA ASN A 150 -6.14 1.54 -12.13
C ASN A 150 -6.52 1.33 -10.65
N CYS A 151 -5.56 1.52 -9.72
CA CYS A 151 -5.81 1.36 -8.29
C CYS A 151 -6.69 2.48 -7.74
N THR A 152 -7.55 2.15 -6.79
CA THR A 152 -8.41 3.13 -6.14
C THR A 152 -8.33 3.03 -4.63
N ILE A 153 -8.40 4.19 -3.97
CA ILE A 153 -8.43 4.32 -2.52
C ILE A 153 -9.54 5.29 -2.13
N ARG A 154 -10.29 4.98 -1.09
CA ARG A 154 -11.35 5.84 -0.57
C ARG A 154 -11.45 5.70 0.94
N PHE A 155 -11.72 6.81 1.62
CA PHE A 155 -12.07 6.80 3.03
C PHE A 155 -13.56 6.53 3.22
N TYR A 156 -13.88 5.63 4.15
CA TYR A 156 -15.25 5.33 4.54
C TYR A 156 -15.31 4.89 6.01
N LYS A 157 -16.00 5.66 6.82
CA LYS A 157 -16.30 5.35 8.25
C LYS A 157 -15.07 4.93 9.07
N GLY A 158 -13.96 5.68 8.94
CA GLY A 158 -12.73 5.41 9.71
C GLY A 158 -11.81 4.36 9.11
N SER A 159 -12.13 3.87 7.91
CA SER A 159 -11.32 2.89 7.21
C SER A 159 -10.99 3.36 5.79
N LEU A 160 -9.85 2.94 5.27
CA LEU A 160 -9.52 3.07 3.86
C LEU A 160 -9.96 1.81 3.12
N LEU A 161 -10.78 1.99 2.09
CA LEU A 161 -11.14 0.96 1.13
C LEU A 161 -10.18 1.07 -0.05
N VAL A 162 -9.33 0.07 -0.23
CA VAL A 162 -8.28 0.05 -1.24
C VAL A 162 -8.52 -1.10 -2.21
N LYS A 163 -8.70 -0.77 -3.49
CA LYS A 163 -8.73 -1.76 -4.57
C LYS A 163 -7.43 -1.66 -5.35
N ALA A 164 -6.58 -2.66 -5.19
CA ALA A 164 -5.24 -2.69 -5.74
C ALA A 164 -4.73 -4.14 -5.89
N PRO A 165 -3.63 -4.39 -6.63
CA PRO A 165 -2.97 -5.68 -6.63
C PRO A 165 -2.27 -5.95 -5.28
N ASP A 166 -1.96 -7.22 -5.03
CA ASP A 166 -1.33 -7.67 -3.79
C ASP A 166 0.00 -6.96 -3.49
N PHE A 167 0.83 -6.67 -4.50
CA PHE A 167 2.09 -5.98 -4.28
C PHE A 167 1.94 -4.55 -3.72
N VAL A 168 0.83 -3.85 -4.04
CA VAL A 168 0.48 -2.56 -3.43
C VAL A 168 -0.01 -2.77 -1.99
N HIS A 169 -0.86 -3.78 -1.77
CA HIS A 169 -1.36 -4.10 -0.44
C HIS A 169 -0.26 -4.48 0.55
N ARG A 170 0.79 -5.19 0.08
CA ARG A 170 1.96 -5.51 0.91
C ARG A 170 2.75 -4.28 1.37
N GLN A 171 2.81 -3.24 0.54
CA GLN A 171 3.46 -1.98 0.92
C GLN A 171 2.61 -1.18 1.92
N LEU A 172 1.28 -1.33 1.88
CA LEU A 172 0.35 -0.68 2.81
C LEU A 172 0.27 -1.37 4.17
N GLY A 173 0.15 -2.68 4.18
CA GLY A 173 -0.15 -3.46 5.37
C GLY A 173 0.94 -4.45 5.80
N GLY A 174 2.06 -4.49 5.09
CA GLY A 174 3.07 -5.52 5.29
C GLY A 174 2.68 -6.87 4.66
N TYR A 175 3.54 -7.86 4.87
CA TYR A 175 3.25 -9.23 4.44
C TYR A 175 2.14 -9.82 5.33
N PRO A 176 1.13 -10.50 4.76
CA PRO A 176 0.21 -11.29 5.56
C PRO A 176 0.98 -12.45 6.18
N PHE A 177 1.04 -12.48 7.49
CA PHE A 177 1.60 -13.59 8.27
C PHE A 177 0.47 -14.52 8.69
#